data_cc7c2bdb09fa6c3c1194a25f5a45a4e8
#
_entry.id   cc7c2bdb09fa6c3c1194a25f5a45a4e8
#
_cell.length_a   1.000
_cell.length_b   1.000
_cell.length_c   1.000
_cell.angle_alpha   90.00
_cell.angle_beta   90.00
_cell.angle_gamma   90.00
#
_symmetry.space_group_name_H-M   'P 1'
#
loop_
_entity.id
_entity.type
_entity.pdbx_description
1 polymer ?
#
loop_
_entity_poly.entity_id
_entity_poly.type
_entity_poly.pdbx_seq_one_letter_code
_entity_poly.pdbx_strand_id
1 'polypeptide(L)'
;RYYAVTIGDLRVIVLEVARIWRGNSVGSTSKYSEIPGASVDQYGFGQHIFEPIGEGSDQLAFLEEELQSDAFQNAKYKMVMFHWQFHSLGGNQIPAYTDPVASSVTDPVTGEAMTIYDYPLAQDYLANCVEPLLEEYDVDMVFNAHSHLWNRFETDSGMNILETSNNGNTYEAFLDTKSRTSAWPSVFNEGNDRAALAEHWDLSNYVLQGDPYGLDPIFPSVAALPNYEPYLESNTITEFSIFDTATGLVNSYYFDTSDPDSE
;
A
#
# COMPACT_ATOMS: atom_id res chain seq x y z
N ARG A 1 2.34 3.44 16.78
CA ARG A 1 1.70 4.72 16.54
C ARG A 1 2.64 5.64 15.82
N TYR A 2 2.10 6.72 15.28
CA TYR A 2 2.81 7.70 14.48
C TYR A 2 3.68 8.64 15.34
N TYR A 3 4.78 9.09 14.77
CA TYR A 3 5.74 10.00 15.40
C TYR A 3 6.67 10.62 14.35
N ALA A 4 7.45 11.61 14.75
CA ALA A 4 8.48 12.18 13.90
C ALA A 4 9.82 12.27 14.65
N VAL A 5 10.93 12.14 13.89
CA VAL A 5 12.29 12.16 14.43
C VAL A 5 13.25 12.85 13.46
N THR A 6 14.24 13.56 14.00
CA THR A 6 15.34 14.12 13.20
C THR A 6 16.60 13.27 13.41
N ILE A 7 17.22 12.86 12.30
CA ILE A 7 18.46 12.08 12.27
C ILE A 7 19.45 12.84 11.39
N GLY A 8 20.33 13.62 12.02
CA GLY A 8 21.21 14.51 11.28
C GLY A 8 20.42 15.54 10.45
N ASP A 9 20.63 15.53 9.15
CA ASP A 9 19.98 16.43 8.18
C ASP A 9 18.60 15.93 7.71
N LEU A 10 18.18 14.74 8.15
CA LEU A 10 16.95 14.08 7.73
C LEU A 10 15.85 14.23 8.77
N ARG A 11 14.69 14.73 8.40
CA ARG A 11 13.44 14.63 9.16
C ARG A 11 12.62 13.48 8.65
N VAL A 12 12.25 12.55 9.53
CA VAL A 12 11.43 11.40 9.23
C VAL A 12 10.10 11.50 9.97
N ILE A 13 9.00 11.40 9.27
CA ILE A 13 7.66 11.21 9.83
C ILE A 13 7.29 9.74 9.61
N VAL A 14 6.87 9.08 10.68
CA VAL A 14 6.39 7.69 10.62
C VAL A 14 4.91 7.67 10.91
N LEU A 15 4.12 7.13 9.97
CA LEU A 15 2.68 7.03 10.09
C LEU A 15 2.26 5.57 10.35
N GLU A 16 1.15 5.39 11.06
CA GLU A 16 0.55 4.09 11.29
C GLU A 16 -0.49 3.80 10.20
N VAL A 17 -0.02 3.48 9.01
CA VAL A 17 -0.85 3.10 7.87
C VAL A 17 -0.67 1.61 7.65
N ALA A 18 -1.43 0.82 8.38
CA ALA A 18 -1.44 -0.63 8.28
C ALA A 18 -2.88 -1.13 8.36
N ARG A 19 -3.26 -2.01 7.45
CA ARG A 19 -4.56 -2.65 7.43
C ARG A 19 -4.41 -4.12 7.77
N ILE A 20 -5.20 -4.58 8.73
CA ILE A 20 -5.25 -5.99 9.10
C ILE A 20 -6.58 -6.56 8.62
N TRP A 21 -6.50 -7.55 7.72
CA TRP A 21 -7.64 -8.36 7.33
C TRP A 21 -7.78 -9.56 8.25
N ARG A 22 -9.00 -9.84 8.68
CA ARG A 22 -9.31 -11.02 9.49
C ARG A 22 -10.60 -11.65 9.01
N GLY A 23 -10.55 -12.96 8.74
CA GLY A 23 -11.72 -13.75 8.36
C GLY A 23 -12.71 -13.99 9.50
N ASN A 24 -12.32 -13.82 10.76
CA ASN A 24 -13.16 -14.01 11.93
C ASN A 24 -13.41 -12.70 12.66
N SER A 25 -14.54 -12.63 13.36
CA SER A 25 -14.88 -11.50 14.20
C SER A 25 -13.75 -11.17 15.18
N VAL A 26 -13.34 -9.93 15.18
CA VAL A 26 -12.44 -9.37 16.18
C VAL A 26 -13.27 -8.84 17.33
N GLY A 27 -12.90 -9.13 18.57
CA GLY A 27 -13.62 -8.65 19.74
C GLY A 27 -13.67 -7.12 19.81
N SER A 28 -14.59 -6.61 20.59
CA SER A 28 -14.91 -5.16 20.76
C SER A 28 -13.77 -4.29 21.32
N THR A 29 -12.57 -4.83 21.42
CA THR A 29 -11.38 -4.14 21.96
C THR A 29 -10.56 -3.42 20.91
N SER A 30 -10.95 -3.46 19.64
CA SER A 30 -10.29 -2.66 18.59
C SER A 30 -10.52 -1.17 18.90
N LYS A 31 -9.43 -0.41 18.87
CA LYS A 31 -9.49 1.05 19.08
C LYS A 31 -9.51 1.83 17.76
N TYR A 32 -9.45 1.13 16.64
CA TYR A 32 -9.45 1.68 15.30
C TYR A 32 -10.75 1.38 14.57
N SER A 33 -10.89 1.87 13.37
CA SER A 33 -12.03 1.53 12.53
C SER A 33 -12.10 0.01 12.33
N GLU A 34 -13.25 -0.55 12.58
CA GLU A 34 -13.52 -1.97 12.49
C GLU A 34 -14.75 -2.20 11.62
N ILE A 35 -14.62 -3.08 10.64
CA ILE A 35 -15.69 -3.41 9.71
C ILE A 35 -16.21 -4.79 10.06
N PRO A 36 -17.39 -4.89 10.66
CA PRO A 36 -17.99 -6.17 10.94
C PRO A 36 -18.43 -6.85 9.64
N GLY A 37 -18.09 -8.12 9.49
CA GLY A 37 -18.44 -8.89 8.31
C GLY A 37 -18.58 -10.38 8.59
N ALA A 38 -19.03 -11.12 7.59
CA ALA A 38 -19.07 -12.57 7.65
C ALA A 38 -17.64 -13.15 7.68
N SER A 39 -17.47 -14.28 8.34
CA SER A 39 -16.19 -14.96 8.41
C SER A 39 -15.92 -15.74 7.13
N VAL A 40 -15.41 -15.06 6.13
CA VAL A 40 -14.91 -15.65 4.89
C VAL A 40 -13.53 -15.11 4.57
N ASP A 41 -12.73 -15.88 3.87
CA ASP A 41 -11.31 -15.59 3.63
C ASP A 41 -11.10 -14.63 2.44
N GLN A 42 -11.87 -13.55 2.41
CA GLN A 42 -11.86 -12.63 1.26
C GLN A 42 -12.13 -11.20 1.67
N TYR A 43 -11.59 -10.29 0.90
CA TYR A 43 -11.96 -8.87 0.97
C TYR A 43 -13.46 -8.71 0.76
N GLY A 44 -14.06 -7.83 1.54
CA GLY A 44 -15.48 -7.57 1.48
C GLY A 44 -16.35 -8.48 2.34
N PHE A 45 -15.81 -9.54 2.94
CA PHE A 45 -16.57 -10.45 3.79
C PHE A 45 -16.13 -10.51 5.24
N GLY A 46 -14.90 -10.20 5.57
CA GLY A 46 -14.38 -10.27 6.92
C GLY A 46 -14.38 -8.92 7.62
N GLN A 47 -13.38 -8.72 8.45
CA GLN A 47 -13.15 -7.48 9.17
C GLN A 47 -11.83 -6.87 8.78
N HIS A 48 -11.84 -5.56 8.56
CA HIS A 48 -10.64 -4.76 8.49
C HIS A 48 -10.49 -3.92 9.75
N ILE A 49 -9.27 -3.84 10.25
CA ILE A 49 -8.88 -2.99 11.36
C ILE A 49 -7.78 -2.08 10.85
N PHE A 50 -7.94 -0.78 10.97
CA PHE A 50 -6.95 0.19 10.53
C PHE A 50 -7.00 1.47 11.37
N GLU A 51 -5.87 2.17 11.44
CA GLU A 51 -5.82 3.50 12.03
C GLU A 51 -6.34 4.51 10.99
N PRO A 52 -7.36 5.31 11.34
CA PRO A 52 -7.87 6.34 10.42
C PRO A 52 -6.79 7.37 10.09
N ILE A 53 -6.75 7.77 8.82
CA ILE A 53 -5.87 8.84 8.30
C ILE A 53 -6.61 9.79 7.37
N GLY A 54 -7.92 9.63 7.23
CA GLY A 54 -8.76 10.53 6.45
C GLY A 54 -9.04 11.84 7.17
N GLU A 55 -9.77 12.73 6.49
CA GLU A 55 -10.15 14.04 7.02
C GLU A 55 -10.79 13.95 8.42
N GLY A 56 -10.32 14.78 9.34
CA GLY A 56 -10.78 14.83 10.73
C GLY A 56 -10.21 13.75 11.66
N SER A 57 -9.29 12.91 11.19
CA SER A 57 -8.61 11.96 12.05
C SER A 57 -7.47 12.61 12.85
N ASP A 58 -7.18 12.05 14.03
CA ASP A 58 -6.04 12.52 14.85
C ASP A 58 -4.70 12.31 14.14
N GLN A 59 -4.59 11.28 13.31
CA GLN A 59 -3.36 10.99 12.58
C GLN A 59 -3.10 11.98 11.44
N LEU A 60 -4.15 12.39 10.70
CA LEU A 60 -4.01 13.43 9.68
C LEU A 60 -3.68 14.77 10.32
N ALA A 61 -4.34 15.12 11.41
CA ALA A 61 -4.05 16.35 12.16
C ALA A 61 -2.58 16.38 12.67
N PHE A 62 -2.07 15.24 13.15
CA PHE A 62 -0.65 15.11 13.50
C PHE A 62 0.25 15.33 12.29
N LEU A 63 -0.08 14.75 11.13
CA LEU A 63 0.70 14.93 9.91
C LEU A 63 0.75 16.41 9.50
N GLU A 64 -0.39 17.09 9.48
CA GLU A 64 -0.49 18.52 9.15
C GLU A 64 0.31 19.39 10.12
N GLU A 65 0.25 19.12 11.43
CA GLU A 65 1.04 19.84 12.43
C GLU A 65 2.53 19.61 12.25
N GLU A 66 2.93 18.38 12.00
CA GLU A 66 4.34 18.03 11.82
C GLU A 66 4.94 18.62 10.54
N LEU A 67 4.21 18.57 9.43
CA LEU A 67 4.64 19.18 8.16
C LEU A 67 4.86 20.69 8.28
N GLN A 68 4.11 21.35 9.16
CA GLN A 68 4.24 22.80 9.43
C GLN A 68 5.30 23.12 10.50
N SER A 69 5.85 22.13 11.18
CA SER A 69 6.82 22.35 12.26
C SER A 69 8.14 22.96 11.75
N ASP A 70 8.79 23.77 12.59
CA ASP A 70 10.13 24.29 12.31
C ASP A 70 11.15 23.17 12.04
N ALA A 71 10.99 22.03 12.71
CA ALA A 71 11.86 20.88 12.56
C ALA A 71 11.75 20.24 11.17
N PHE A 72 10.56 20.19 10.62
CA PHE A 72 10.32 19.70 9.27
C PHE A 72 10.73 20.72 8.22
N GLN A 73 10.29 21.98 8.38
CA GLN A 73 10.51 23.04 7.41
C GLN A 73 12.01 23.35 7.21
N ASN A 74 12.82 23.25 8.25
CA ASN A 74 14.25 23.51 8.18
C ASN A 74 15.10 22.26 7.91
N ALA A 75 14.52 21.09 7.78
CA ALA A 75 15.25 19.87 7.45
C ALA A 75 15.80 19.96 6.02
N LYS A 76 17.02 19.46 5.83
CA LYS A 76 17.63 19.37 4.50
C LYS A 76 16.95 18.29 3.65
N TYR A 77 16.54 17.20 4.28
CA TYR A 77 15.83 16.09 3.66
C TYR A 77 14.57 15.75 4.47
N LYS A 78 13.51 15.47 3.76
CA LYS A 78 12.16 15.25 4.29
C LYS A 78 11.63 13.90 3.82
N MET A 79 11.38 12.99 4.76
CA MET A 79 10.93 11.63 4.45
C MET A 79 9.68 11.28 5.25
N VAL A 80 8.74 10.61 4.62
CA VAL A 80 7.57 10.01 5.27
C VAL A 80 7.60 8.50 5.08
N MET A 81 7.34 7.77 6.15
CA MET A 81 7.36 6.30 6.15
C MET A 81 6.05 5.73 6.65
N PHE A 82 5.51 4.75 5.95
CA PHE A 82 4.36 3.95 6.39
C PHE A 82 4.30 2.63 5.65
N HIS A 83 3.55 1.67 6.21
CA HIS A 83 3.56 0.30 5.71
C HIS A 83 2.75 0.11 4.44
N TRP A 84 1.48 0.55 4.43
CA TRP A 84 0.58 0.35 3.30
C TRP A 84 0.93 1.33 2.17
N GLN A 85 1.21 0.83 1.00
CA GLN A 85 1.55 1.65 -0.16
C GLN A 85 0.30 2.23 -0.83
N PHE A 86 0.43 3.36 -1.51
CA PHE A 86 -0.61 3.96 -2.36
C PHE A 86 -0.22 3.91 -3.83
N HIS A 87 1.08 3.90 -4.15
CA HIS A 87 1.60 3.61 -5.48
C HIS A 87 2.41 2.33 -5.43
N SER A 88 2.03 1.35 -6.24
CA SER A 88 2.72 0.06 -6.31
C SER A 88 2.29 -0.75 -7.52
N LEU A 89 3.18 -1.57 -8.01
CA LEU A 89 2.87 -2.63 -8.96
C LEU A 89 2.36 -3.90 -8.28
N GLY A 90 2.41 -3.96 -6.97
CA GLY A 90 2.04 -5.15 -6.21
C GLY A 90 0.54 -5.47 -6.20
N GLY A 91 0.21 -6.72 -5.91
CA GLY A 91 -1.18 -7.17 -5.85
C GLY A 91 -1.94 -6.72 -4.60
N ASN A 92 -1.23 -6.36 -3.52
CA ASN A 92 -1.83 -6.14 -2.21
C ASN A 92 -2.28 -4.70 -1.94
N GLN A 93 -2.19 -3.80 -2.90
CA GLN A 93 -2.69 -2.43 -2.75
C GLN A 93 -4.23 -2.32 -2.88
N ILE A 94 -4.89 -3.38 -3.25
CA ILE A 94 -6.35 -3.48 -3.30
C ILE A 94 -6.82 -4.36 -2.14
N PRO A 95 -7.86 -3.93 -1.41
CA PRO A 95 -8.72 -2.77 -1.60
C PRO A 95 -8.06 -1.44 -1.18
N ALA A 96 -8.59 -0.32 -1.69
CA ALA A 96 -8.19 1.03 -1.34
C ALA A 96 -8.20 1.29 0.18
N TYR A 97 -7.37 2.21 0.67
CA TYR A 97 -7.30 2.56 2.08
C TYR A 97 -8.38 3.57 2.46
N THR A 98 -9.62 3.08 2.55
CA THR A 98 -10.81 3.89 2.78
C THR A 98 -11.81 3.15 3.67
N ASP A 99 -12.85 3.86 4.11
CA ASP A 99 -13.98 3.23 4.75
C ASP A 99 -14.80 2.45 3.72
N PRO A 100 -15.26 1.25 4.08
CA PRO A 100 -16.03 0.43 3.18
C PRO A 100 -17.48 0.89 3.07
N VAL A 101 -18.07 0.64 1.92
CA VAL A 101 -19.51 0.77 1.70
C VAL A 101 -20.15 -0.60 1.87
N ALA A 102 -20.99 -0.73 2.88
CA ALA A 102 -21.70 -1.98 3.18
C ALA A 102 -22.97 -2.12 2.35
N SER A 103 -23.20 -3.31 1.81
CA SER A 103 -24.42 -3.69 1.10
C SER A 103 -24.96 -5.01 1.65
N SER A 104 -26.29 -5.12 1.77
CA SER A 104 -26.95 -6.37 2.13
C SER A 104 -27.37 -7.13 0.89
N VAL A 105 -26.91 -8.34 0.76
CA VAL A 105 -27.17 -9.24 -0.39
C VAL A 105 -27.66 -10.59 0.10
N THR A 106 -28.22 -11.39 -0.80
CA THR A 106 -28.57 -12.78 -0.48
C THR A 106 -27.43 -13.70 -0.91
N ASP A 107 -26.92 -14.50 0.01
CA ASP A 107 -25.92 -15.52 -0.31
C ASP A 107 -26.54 -16.55 -1.30
N PRO A 108 -25.98 -16.69 -2.51
CA PRO A 108 -26.54 -17.59 -3.52
C PRO A 108 -26.41 -19.07 -3.13
N VAL A 109 -25.58 -19.41 -2.18
CA VAL A 109 -25.36 -20.79 -1.72
C VAL A 109 -26.32 -21.14 -0.58
N THR A 110 -26.42 -20.28 0.43
CA THR A 110 -27.21 -20.55 1.63
C THR A 110 -28.62 -19.97 1.58
N GLY A 111 -28.87 -18.96 0.74
CA GLY A 111 -30.11 -18.23 0.67
C GLY A 111 -30.34 -17.25 1.83
N GLU A 112 -29.36 -17.07 2.69
CA GLU A 112 -29.44 -16.16 3.84
C GLU A 112 -28.95 -14.75 3.48
N ALA A 113 -29.40 -13.75 4.25
CA ALA A 113 -28.88 -12.40 4.10
C ALA A 113 -27.43 -12.33 4.62
N MET A 114 -26.56 -11.72 3.83
CA MET A 114 -25.18 -11.44 4.20
C MET A 114 -24.81 -10.00 3.88
N THR A 115 -23.77 -9.49 4.54
CA THR A 115 -23.21 -8.18 4.24
C THR A 115 -21.94 -8.35 3.41
N ILE A 116 -21.85 -7.58 2.34
CA ILE A 116 -20.62 -7.41 1.57
C ILE A 116 -20.12 -5.98 1.71
N TYR A 117 -18.85 -5.76 1.45
CA TYR A 117 -18.20 -4.46 1.56
C TYR A 117 -17.45 -4.13 0.28
N ASP A 118 -17.70 -2.94 -0.25
CA ASP A 118 -16.93 -2.35 -1.33
C ASP A 118 -16.00 -1.27 -0.77
N TYR A 119 -14.87 -1.04 -1.42
CA TYR A 119 -13.85 -0.09 -1.01
C TYR A 119 -13.61 0.91 -2.15
N PRO A 120 -14.34 2.04 -2.17
CA PRO A 120 -14.28 2.98 -3.27
C PRO A 120 -12.88 3.53 -3.50
N LEU A 121 -12.23 3.19 -4.61
CA LEU A 121 -10.90 3.65 -4.97
C LEU A 121 -10.82 5.19 -4.99
N ALA A 122 -11.85 5.83 -5.51
CA ALA A 122 -11.95 7.29 -5.56
C ALA A 122 -11.99 7.96 -4.18
N GLN A 123 -12.14 7.20 -3.09
CA GLN A 123 -12.17 7.70 -1.71
C GLN A 123 -10.95 7.25 -0.91
N ASP A 124 -9.90 6.74 -1.56
CA ASP A 124 -8.67 6.34 -0.88
C ASP A 124 -8.06 7.54 -0.14
N TYR A 125 -7.88 7.39 1.18
CA TYR A 125 -7.36 8.44 2.04
C TYR A 125 -5.90 8.77 1.73
N LEU A 126 -5.11 7.78 1.28
CA LEU A 126 -3.71 8.01 0.98
C LEU A 126 -3.57 8.89 -0.26
N ALA A 127 -4.29 8.58 -1.32
CA ALA A 127 -4.26 9.36 -2.55
C ALA A 127 -4.97 10.73 -2.45
N ASN A 128 -6.02 10.84 -1.62
CA ASN A 128 -6.82 12.07 -1.57
C ASN A 128 -6.49 13.01 -0.40
N CYS A 129 -5.95 12.48 0.70
CA CYS A 129 -5.66 13.28 1.89
C CYS A 129 -4.15 13.38 2.16
N VAL A 130 -3.42 12.27 2.04
CA VAL A 130 -2.00 12.21 2.42
C VAL A 130 -1.11 12.73 1.29
N GLU A 131 -1.19 12.14 0.11
CA GLU A 131 -0.32 12.51 -1.02
C GLU A 131 -0.33 14.00 -1.34
N PRO A 132 -1.49 14.68 -1.47
CA PRO A 132 -1.53 16.11 -1.75
C PRO A 132 -0.83 16.96 -0.68
N LEU A 133 -0.93 16.58 0.60
CA LEU A 133 -0.21 17.26 1.67
C LEU A 133 1.31 17.05 1.54
N LEU A 134 1.75 15.83 1.26
CA LEU A 134 3.18 15.54 1.10
C LEU A 134 3.79 16.34 -0.05
N GLU A 135 3.07 16.48 -1.15
CA GLU A 135 3.49 17.31 -2.29
C GLU A 135 3.48 18.81 -1.95
N GLU A 136 2.43 19.30 -1.26
CA GLU A 136 2.34 20.72 -0.86
C GLU A 136 3.51 21.16 0.03
N TYR A 137 4.03 20.25 0.87
CA TYR A 137 5.11 20.55 1.81
C TYR A 137 6.49 20.08 1.32
N ASP A 138 6.64 19.79 0.03
CA ASP A 138 7.91 19.39 -0.60
C ASP A 138 8.58 18.21 0.12
N VAL A 139 7.84 17.12 0.35
CA VAL A 139 8.41 15.86 0.82
C VAL A 139 9.30 15.28 -0.27
N ASP A 140 10.56 14.96 0.06
CA ASP A 140 11.51 14.42 -0.92
C ASP A 140 11.21 12.95 -1.24
N MET A 141 10.80 12.18 -0.23
CA MET A 141 10.59 10.74 -0.39
C MET A 141 9.52 10.16 0.54
N VAL A 142 8.68 9.30 -0.03
CA VAL A 142 7.83 8.36 0.71
C VAL A 142 8.46 6.98 0.64
N PHE A 143 8.55 6.34 1.81
CA PHE A 143 9.09 4.99 1.94
C PHE A 143 8.01 4.06 2.48
N ASN A 144 7.65 3.06 1.71
CA ASN A 144 6.63 2.09 2.09
C ASN A 144 7.00 0.65 1.72
N ALA A 145 6.10 -0.28 2.02
CA ALA A 145 6.33 -1.71 1.91
C ALA A 145 5.03 -2.43 1.55
N HIS A 146 4.81 -3.63 2.03
CA HIS A 146 3.62 -4.46 2.01
C HIS A 146 3.56 -5.47 0.87
N SER A 147 3.79 -5.09 -0.39
CA SER A 147 3.63 -6.00 -1.54
C SER A 147 4.80 -6.98 -1.73
N HIS A 148 5.81 -6.92 -0.86
CA HIS A 148 6.99 -7.79 -0.92
C HIS A 148 7.72 -7.74 -2.27
N LEU A 149 7.82 -6.55 -2.82
CA LEU A 149 8.58 -6.26 -4.01
C LEU A 149 9.31 -4.92 -3.86
N TRP A 150 10.25 -4.65 -4.75
CA TRP A 150 10.88 -3.35 -4.90
C TRP A 150 10.35 -2.70 -6.18
N ASN A 151 9.84 -1.48 -6.06
CA ASN A 151 9.49 -0.61 -7.17
C ASN A 151 9.58 0.86 -6.76
N ARG A 152 9.67 1.75 -7.75
CA ARG A 152 9.82 3.17 -7.53
C ARG A 152 8.96 3.98 -8.50
N PHE A 153 8.38 5.05 -7.97
CA PHE A 153 7.65 6.05 -8.72
C PHE A 153 8.19 7.45 -8.42
N GLU A 154 7.84 8.40 -9.24
CA GLU A 154 8.09 9.82 -9.01
C GLU A 154 6.85 10.59 -9.44
N THR A 155 6.35 11.45 -8.57
CA THR A 155 5.21 12.30 -8.89
C THR A 155 5.63 13.47 -9.77
N ASP A 156 4.66 14.19 -10.32
CA ASP A 156 4.92 15.40 -11.12
C ASP A 156 5.63 16.51 -10.31
N SER A 157 5.48 16.52 -8.99
CA SER A 157 6.17 17.44 -8.09
C SER A 157 7.64 17.05 -7.84
N GLY A 158 8.05 15.82 -8.22
CA GLY A 158 9.39 15.28 -7.99
C GLY A 158 9.52 14.49 -6.67
N MET A 159 8.43 14.27 -5.95
CA MET A 159 8.44 13.40 -4.77
C MET A 159 8.70 11.94 -5.19
N ASN A 160 9.71 11.33 -4.60
CA ASN A 160 10.02 9.93 -4.86
C ASN A 160 9.22 9.01 -3.95
N ILE A 161 8.63 7.97 -4.52
CA ILE A 161 7.91 6.93 -3.79
C ILE A 161 8.67 5.63 -3.99
N LEU A 162 9.22 5.10 -2.91
CA LEU A 162 10.02 3.88 -2.91
C LEU A 162 9.34 2.81 -2.07
N GLU A 163 8.84 1.78 -2.73
CA GLU A 163 8.45 0.56 -2.05
C GLU A 163 9.65 -0.37 -1.98
N THR A 164 10.04 -0.73 -0.76
CA THR A 164 11.12 -1.67 -0.51
C THR A 164 10.73 -2.54 0.67
N SER A 165 10.51 -3.79 0.39
CA SER A 165 10.18 -4.79 1.39
C SER A 165 10.95 -6.06 1.10
N ASN A 166 10.89 -7.01 2.01
CA ASN A 166 11.46 -8.32 1.77
C ASN A 166 10.86 -8.93 0.49
N ASN A 167 11.67 -9.10 -0.54
CA ASN A 167 11.23 -9.67 -1.81
C ASN A 167 10.88 -11.16 -1.73
N GLY A 168 11.22 -11.82 -0.63
CA GLY A 168 10.79 -13.18 -0.35
C GLY A 168 9.29 -13.25 -0.07
N ASN A 169 8.61 -14.27 -0.57
CA ASN A 169 7.16 -14.42 -0.47
C ASN A 169 6.41 -13.29 -1.18
N THR A 170 6.85 -12.93 -2.36
CA THR A 170 6.25 -11.87 -3.17
C THR A 170 4.78 -12.16 -3.49
N TYR A 171 3.99 -11.08 -3.57
CA TYR A 171 2.60 -11.11 -4.01
C TYR A 171 2.44 -10.79 -5.50
N GLU A 172 3.53 -10.81 -6.23
CA GLU A 172 3.62 -10.58 -7.68
C GLU A 172 3.47 -9.11 -8.10
N ALA A 173 4.17 -8.74 -9.16
CA ALA A 173 4.03 -7.46 -9.84
C ALA A 173 3.10 -7.57 -11.05
N PHE A 174 2.30 -6.53 -11.30
CA PHE A 174 1.23 -6.50 -12.29
C PHE A 174 1.43 -5.36 -13.28
N LEU A 175 2.21 -5.64 -14.30
CA LEU A 175 2.31 -4.82 -15.51
C LEU A 175 1.34 -5.29 -16.60
N ASP A 176 1.51 -4.78 -17.81
CA ASP A 176 0.63 -4.98 -18.97
C ASP A 176 0.32 -6.45 -19.32
N THR A 177 1.20 -7.36 -18.90
CA THR A 177 1.09 -8.79 -19.26
C THR A 177 0.41 -9.64 -18.21
N LYS A 178 0.09 -9.09 -17.03
CA LYS A 178 -0.44 -9.84 -15.91
C LYS A 178 -1.48 -9.03 -15.13
N SER A 179 -2.61 -9.65 -14.83
CA SER A 179 -3.72 -9.01 -14.13
C SER A 179 -3.83 -9.46 -12.67
N ARG A 180 -4.21 -8.54 -11.78
CA ARG A 180 -4.39 -8.72 -10.32
C ARG A 180 -5.59 -9.59 -9.94
N THR A 181 -5.89 -10.62 -10.65
CA THR A 181 -7.07 -11.47 -10.37
C THR A 181 -6.99 -12.15 -9.00
N SER A 182 -5.79 -12.36 -8.48
CA SER A 182 -5.59 -12.95 -7.14
C SER A 182 -5.84 -11.97 -5.99
N ALA A 183 -5.79 -10.66 -6.25
CA ALA A 183 -6.06 -9.62 -5.26
C ALA A 183 -7.56 -9.30 -5.11
N TRP A 184 -8.39 -9.87 -5.96
CA TRP A 184 -9.83 -9.66 -5.92
C TRP A 184 -10.52 -10.60 -4.94
N PRO A 185 -11.71 -10.23 -4.44
CA PRO A 185 -12.55 -11.18 -3.74
C PRO A 185 -12.72 -12.46 -4.56
N SER A 186 -12.58 -13.61 -3.95
CA SER A 186 -12.62 -14.89 -4.67
C SER A 186 -13.94 -15.16 -5.40
N VAL A 187 -14.99 -14.39 -5.07
CA VAL A 187 -16.27 -14.43 -5.80
C VAL A 187 -16.15 -14.06 -7.28
N PHE A 188 -15.10 -13.31 -7.66
CA PHE A 188 -14.84 -12.98 -9.06
C PHE A 188 -14.15 -14.12 -9.83
N ASN A 189 -13.69 -15.14 -9.13
CA ASN A 189 -13.01 -16.26 -9.77
C ASN A 189 -14.01 -17.20 -10.43
N GLU A 190 -13.70 -17.61 -11.65
CA GLU A 190 -14.50 -18.60 -12.37
C GLU A 190 -14.63 -19.89 -11.56
N GLY A 191 -15.84 -20.42 -11.48
CA GLY A 191 -16.13 -21.65 -10.73
C GLY A 191 -16.38 -21.45 -9.23
N ASN A 192 -16.30 -20.21 -8.71
CA ASN A 192 -16.74 -19.93 -7.36
C ASN A 192 -18.26 -20.00 -7.25
N ASP A 193 -18.77 -20.70 -6.23
CA ASP A 193 -20.20 -20.86 -5.98
C ASP A 193 -20.91 -19.55 -5.57
N ARG A 194 -20.14 -18.52 -5.22
CA ARG A 194 -20.60 -17.15 -4.93
C ARG A 194 -20.36 -16.16 -6.07
N ALA A 195 -19.97 -16.63 -7.26
CA ALA A 195 -19.68 -15.74 -8.40
C ALA A 195 -20.86 -14.82 -8.78
N ALA A 196 -22.11 -15.24 -8.49
CA ALA A 196 -23.29 -14.41 -8.68
C ALA A 196 -23.29 -13.13 -7.81
N LEU A 197 -22.46 -13.05 -6.77
CA LEU A 197 -22.31 -11.84 -5.97
C LEU A 197 -21.45 -10.78 -6.67
N ALA A 198 -20.69 -11.13 -7.69
CA ALA A 198 -19.75 -10.22 -8.35
C ALA A 198 -20.43 -8.94 -8.88
N GLU A 199 -21.70 -9.02 -9.29
CA GLU A 199 -22.49 -7.87 -9.75
C GLU A 199 -22.76 -6.81 -8.67
N HIS A 200 -22.53 -7.14 -7.39
CA HIS A 200 -22.77 -6.24 -6.27
C HIS A 200 -21.56 -5.36 -5.93
N TRP A 201 -20.40 -5.60 -6.53
CA TRP A 201 -19.21 -4.76 -6.39
C TRP A 201 -19.03 -3.83 -7.58
N ASP A 202 -18.54 -2.64 -7.32
CA ASP A 202 -18.06 -1.76 -8.38
C ASP A 202 -16.65 -2.20 -8.81
N LEU A 203 -16.57 -2.86 -9.96
CA LEU A 203 -15.30 -3.38 -10.48
C LEU A 203 -14.27 -2.30 -10.79
N SER A 204 -14.67 -1.03 -10.92
CA SER A 204 -13.73 0.08 -11.12
C SER A 204 -12.85 0.34 -9.89
N ASN A 205 -13.27 -0.15 -8.71
CA ASN A 205 -12.47 -0.09 -7.49
C ASN A 205 -11.32 -1.11 -7.46
N TYR A 206 -11.25 -2.01 -8.45
CA TYR A 206 -10.29 -3.11 -8.52
C TYR A 206 -9.43 -2.99 -9.76
N VAL A 207 -8.37 -2.21 -9.68
CA VAL A 207 -7.45 -1.97 -10.82
C VAL A 207 -6.69 -3.23 -11.18
N LEU A 208 -6.78 -3.62 -12.45
CA LEU A 208 -6.21 -4.89 -12.92
C LEU A 208 -4.70 -4.87 -13.08
N GLN A 209 -4.15 -3.77 -13.57
CA GLN A 209 -2.76 -3.68 -14.02
C GLN A 209 -2.20 -2.29 -13.75
N GLY A 210 -0.90 -2.20 -13.63
CA GLY A 210 -0.20 -0.94 -13.38
C GLY A 210 -0.44 -0.37 -11.97
N ASP A 211 -0.06 0.84 -11.77
CA ASP A 211 -0.37 1.59 -10.57
C ASP A 211 -1.86 1.99 -10.53
N PRO A 212 -2.56 1.90 -9.37
CA PRO A 212 -3.99 2.26 -9.28
C PRO A 212 -4.32 3.69 -9.66
N TYR A 213 -3.37 4.59 -9.49
CA TYR A 213 -3.55 6.03 -9.71
C TYR A 213 -2.84 6.52 -10.98
N GLY A 214 -2.27 5.58 -11.75
CA GLY A 214 -1.78 5.82 -13.09
C GLY A 214 -0.38 6.39 -13.19
N LEU A 215 0.41 6.36 -12.10
CA LEU A 215 1.84 6.68 -12.22
C LEU A 215 2.59 5.57 -12.96
N ASP A 216 3.47 5.97 -13.85
CA ASP A 216 4.38 5.05 -14.51
C ASP A 216 5.54 4.70 -13.56
N PRO A 217 5.87 3.42 -13.39
CA PRO A 217 7.00 3.03 -12.57
C PRO A 217 8.31 3.43 -13.22
N ILE A 218 9.28 3.84 -12.40
CA ILE A 218 10.62 4.17 -12.86
C ILE A 218 11.48 2.90 -12.88
N PHE A 219 12.15 2.67 -14.00
CA PHE A 219 13.09 1.57 -14.10
C PHE A 219 14.20 1.69 -13.07
N PRO A 220 14.54 0.61 -12.37
CA PRO A 220 15.68 0.60 -11.48
C PRO A 220 16.94 0.97 -12.24
N SER A 221 17.76 1.83 -11.67
CA SER A 221 19.10 2.11 -12.20
C SER A 221 20.08 0.96 -11.98
N VAL A 222 19.59 -0.21 -11.54
CA VAL A 222 20.39 -1.41 -11.31
C VAL A 222 20.60 -2.10 -12.65
N ALA A 223 21.72 -1.80 -13.29
CA ALA A 223 22.11 -2.35 -14.60
C ALA A 223 22.32 -3.89 -14.62
N ALA A 224 22.18 -4.56 -13.48
CA ALA A 224 22.51 -5.97 -13.34
C ALA A 224 21.29 -6.91 -13.36
N LEU A 225 20.06 -6.40 -13.33
CA LEU A 225 18.89 -7.27 -13.46
C LEU A 225 18.68 -7.66 -14.92
N PRO A 226 18.59 -8.96 -15.25
CA PRO A 226 18.66 -9.42 -16.64
C PRO A 226 17.49 -9.03 -17.53
N ASN A 227 16.40 -8.52 -16.99
CA ASN A 227 15.16 -8.28 -17.76
C ASN A 227 14.69 -6.82 -17.80
N TYR A 228 15.41 -5.86 -17.23
CA TYR A 228 15.03 -4.43 -17.21
C TYR A 228 13.59 -4.16 -16.78
N GLU A 229 13.10 -4.93 -15.83
CA GLU A 229 11.78 -4.70 -15.27
C GLU A 229 11.80 -3.48 -14.32
N PRO A 230 10.71 -2.71 -14.23
CA PRO A 230 10.62 -1.56 -13.32
C PRO A 230 10.37 -1.99 -11.85
N TYR A 231 10.59 -3.23 -11.55
CA TYR A 231 10.42 -3.81 -10.22
C TYR A 231 11.40 -4.97 -9.99
N LEU A 232 11.57 -5.34 -8.74
CA LEU A 232 12.23 -6.59 -8.36
C LEU A 232 11.27 -7.41 -7.49
N GLU A 233 10.94 -8.60 -7.95
CA GLU A 233 10.25 -9.62 -7.18
C GLU A 233 11.07 -10.91 -7.20
N SER A 234 11.27 -11.54 -6.04
CA SER A 234 12.05 -12.78 -5.95
C SER A 234 11.87 -13.47 -4.60
N ASN A 235 11.93 -14.81 -4.62
CA ASN A 235 11.99 -15.60 -3.39
C ASN A 235 13.43 -15.89 -2.93
N THR A 236 14.42 -15.52 -3.71
CA THR A 236 15.84 -15.77 -3.44
C THR A 236 16.68 -14.49 -3.37
N ILE A 237 16.24 -13.43 -4.00
CA ILE A 237 16.93 -12.14 -3.95
C ILE A 237 16.23 -11.29 -2.88
N THR A 238 17.03 -10.72 -1.98
CA THR A 238 16.55 -9.69 -1.05
C THR A 238 17.31 -8.40 -1.27
N GLU A 239 16.82 -7.31 -0.73
CA GLU A 239 17.40 -5.99 -0.93
C GLU A 239 17.42 -5.17 0.35
N PHE A 240 18.25 -4.14 0.34
CA PHE A 240 18.24 -3.05 1.32
C PHE A 240 18.64 -1.74 0.64
N SER A 241 18.22 -0.64 1.21
CA SER A 241 18.55 0.70 0.71
C SER A 241 19.33 1.49 1.74
N ILE A 242 20.28 2.27 1.29
CA ILE A 242 21.06 3.20 2.10
C ILE A 242 20.81 4.62 1.59
N PHE A 243 20.30 5.48 2.47
CA PHE A 243 20.19 6.90 2.20
C PHE A 243 21.45 7.63 2.69
N ASP A 244 22.21 8.17 1.75
CA ASP A 244 23.40 8.98 2.05
C ASP A 244 23.01 10.46 2.15
N THR A 245 22.92 10.97 3.38
CA THR A 245 22.55 12.37 3.64
C THR A 245 23.62 13.38 3.22
N ALA A 246 24.85 12.95 2.94
CA ALA A 246 25.87 13.84 2.39
C ALA A 246 25.62 14.18 0.93
N THR A 247 25.16 13.21 0.17
CA THR A 247 24.89 13.33 -1.28
C THR A 247 23.43 13.50 -1.65
N GLY A 248 22.50 13.09 -0.78
CA GLY A 248 21.06 13.03 -1.05
C GLY A 248 20.66 11.84 -1.92
N LEU A 249 21.50 10.82 -2.01
CA LEU A 249 21.24 9.64 -2.82
C LEU A 249 20.71 8.48 -1.98
N VAL A 250 19.73 7.77 -2.52
CA VAL A 250 19.31 6.46 -2.05
C VAL A 250 19.90 5.40 -2.96
N ASN A 251 20.73 4.53 -2.41
CA ASN A 251 21.32 3.42 -3.10
C ASN A 251 20.65 2.13 -2.65
N SER A 252 19.99 1.42 -3.55
CA SER A 252 19.44 0.09 -3.30
C SER A 252 20.44 -0.98 -3.71
N TYR A 253 20.63 -1.93 -2.83
CA TYR A 253 21.54 -3.07 -3.01
C TYR A 253 20.73 -4.35 -2.92
N TYR A 254 21.07 -5.33 -3.72
CA TYR A 254 20.45 -6.66 -3.65
C TYR A 254 21.50 -7.76 -3.49
N PHE A 255 21.10 -8.85 -2.92
CA PHE A 255 21.93 -10.06 -2.79
C PHE A 255 21.07 -11.32 -2.92
N ASP A 256 21.68 -12.38 -3.42
CA ASP A 256 21.02 -13.68 -3.56
C ASP A 256 21.15 -14.47 -2.26
N THR A 257 20.02 -14.72 -1.61
CA THR A 257 19.97 -15.47 -0.34
C THR A 257 20.18 -16.99 -0.54
N SER A 258 20.08 -17.49 -1.77
CA SER A 258 20.34 -18.88 -2.12
C SER A 258 21.85 -19.15 -2.38
N ASP A 259 22.62 -18.09 -2.61
CA ASP A 259 24.08 -18.13 -2.78
C ASP A 259 24.75 -17.16 -1.80
N PRO A 260 25.10 -17.63 -0.59
CA PRO A 260 25.70 -16.77 0.44
C PRO A 260 27.09 -16.24 0.07
N ASP A 261 27.70 -16.75 -0.97
CA ASP A 261 29.01 -16.31 -1.47
C ASP A 261 28.88 -15.36 -2.69
N SER A 262 27.65 -15.05 -3.13
CA SER A 262 27.41 -14.07 -4.19
C SER A 262 27.71 -12.66 -3.69
N GLU A 263 28.60 -11.94 -4.40
CA GLU A 263 28.94 -10.53 -4.15
C GLU A 263 28.06 -9.58 -4.98
#